data_56d371c6ef2c8a1fa8420f80d4555ec6
#
_entry.id   56d371c6ef2c8a1fa8420f80d4555ec6
#
_cell.length_a   1.000
_cell.length_b   1.000
_cell.length_c   1.000
_cell.angle_alpha   90.00
_cell.angle_beta   90.00
_cell.angle_gamma   90.00
#
_symmetry.space_group_name_H-M   'P 1'
#
loop_
_entity.id
_entity.type
_entity.pdbx_description
1 polymer ?
#
loop_
_entity_poly.entity_id
_entity_poly.type
_entity_poly.pdbx_seq_one_letter_code
_entity_poly.pdbx_strand_id
1 'polypeptide(L)'
;MEKNIPQHIAIIMDGNGRWAKKRGLARSFGHMEGAKSLRRALEYFTEIGVKYLTVYAFSTENWSRSQDEVSTLMKLFLKYIKSERKNMMKNKIRFFVSGRKNNIPEKLLNEIEKLKEETKNNDKITLNIAFNYGSRAEIIDAVNDIIKDGKENITEEDFSKYLYNDFPDPDLLIRTSGEMRISNFLLWQIAYSELYITDTLWPDFDEKEIDKAIESYNQRDRRFGGVKNV
;
A
#
# COMPACT_ATOMS: atom_id res chain seq x y z
N MET A 1 -5.94 -13.11 -25.76
CA MET A 1 -5.07 -11.93 -25.52
C MET A 1 -4.30 -12.21 -24.24
N GLU A 2 -2.97 -12.06 -24.24
CA GLU A 2 -2.20 -12.13 -23.00
C GLU A 2 -2.70 -11.04 -22.05
N LYS A 3 -2.97 -11.40 -20.80
CA LYS A 3 -3.36 -10.44 -19.77
C LYS A 3 -2.16 -9.50 -19.49
N ASN A 4 -2.33 -8.21 -19.71
CA ASN A 4 -1.33 -7.23 -19.31
C ASN A 4 -1.41 -7.09 -17.78
N ILE A 5 -0.37 -7.51 -17.07
CA ILE A 5 -0.32 -7.45 -15.61
C ILE A 5 0.25 -6.08 -15.20
N PRO A 6 -0.47 -5.31 -14.35
CA PRO A 6 0.06 -4.06 -13.79
C PRO A 6 1.40 -4.32 -13.08
N GLN A 7 2.40 -3.47 -13.33
CA GLN A 7 3.69 -3.61 -12.68
C GLN A 7 3.61 -3.24 -11.19
N HIS A 8 2.86 -2.17 -10.87
CA HIS A 8 2.64 -1.69 -9.52
C HIS A 8 1.15 -1.56 -9.23
N ILE A 9 0.71 -2.22 -8.17
CA ILE A 9 -0.66 -2.14 -7.67
C ILE A 9 -0.65 -1.47 -6.29
N ALA A 10 -1.50 -0.47 -6.11
CA ALA A 10 -1.75 0.18 -4.82
C ALA A 10 -3.12 -0.25 -4.28
N ILE A 11 -3.24 -0.50 -2.95
CA ILE A 11 -4.50 -0.96 -2.35
C ILE A 11 -4.85 -0.14 -1.11
N ILE A 12 -6.07 0.41 -1.08
CA ILE A 12 -6.70 0.93 0.14
C ILE A 12 -7.52 -0.20 0.74
N MET A 13 -7.00 -0.81 1.80
CA MET A 13 -7.55 -1.99 2.49
C MET A 13 -8.70 -1.61 3.43
N ASP A 14 -9.82 -1.14 2.86
CA ASP A 14 -10.98 -0.71 3.64
C ASP A 14 -11.97 -1.84 3.90
N GLY A 15 -12.74 -1.72 4.99
CA GLY A 15 -13.83 -2.64 5.33
C GLY A 15 -13.58 -3.59 6.49
N ASN A 16 -12.38 -3.63 7.11
CA ASN A 16 -12.06 -4.51 8.23
C ASN A 16 -13.08 -4.40 9.38
N GLY A 17 -13.39 -3.16 9.81
CA GLY A 17 -14.35 -2.93 10.88
C GLY A 17 -15.80 -3.32 10.50
N ARG A 18 -16.22 -3.01 9.27
CA ARG A 18 -17.54 -3.39 8.75
C ARG A 18 -17.68 -4.92 8.66
N TRP A 19 -16.63 -5.60 8.24
CA TRP A 19 -16.58 -7.06 8.18
C TRP A 19 -16.79 -7.70 9.56
N ALA A 20 -16.06 -7.22 10.58
CA ALA A 20 -16.22 -7.69 11.95
C ALA A 20 -17.64 -7.41 12.50
N LYS A 21 -18.14 -6.19 12.31
CA LYS A 21 -19.49 -5.80 12.75
C LYS A 21 -20.59 -6.68 12.14
N LYS A 22 -20.52 -7.01 10.84
CA LYS A 22 -21.48 -7.90 10.17
C LYS A 22 -21.50 -9.31 10.78
N ARG A 23 -20.44 -9.70 11.49
CA ARG A 23 -20.29 -11.03 12.13
C ARG A 23 -20.43 -11.00 13.66
N GLY A 24 -20.82 -9.86 14.24
CA GLY A 24 -20.92 -9.70 15.69
C GLY A 24 -19.56 -9.74 16.41
N LEU A 25 -18.46 -9.49 15.70
CA LEU A 25 -17.10 -9.57 16.23
C LEU A 25 -16.54 -8.19 16.57
N ALA A 26 -15.60 -8.14 17.51
CA ALA A 26 -14.84 -6.93 17.79
C ALA A 26 -14.02 -6.49 16.56
N ARG A 27 -13.83 -5.17 16.37
CA ARG A 27 -13.13 -4.59 15.22
C ARG A 27 -11.71 -5.15 15.01
N SER A 28 -11.02 -5.50 16.10
CA SER A 28 -9.69 -6.12 16.07
C SER A 28 -9.66 -7.46 15.32
N PHE A 29 -10.73 -8.24 15.35
CA PHE A 29 -10.83 -9.47 14.56
C PHE A 29 -10.85 -9.19 13.06
N GLY A 30 -11.52 -8.12 12.62
CA GLY A 30 -11.50 -7.71 11.22
C GLY A 30 -10.08 -7.34 10.76
N HIS A 31 -9.31 -6.63 11.58
CA HIS A 31 -7.92 -6.31 11.28
C HIS A 31 -7.00 -7.55 11.24
N MET A 32 -7.23 -8.52 12.13
CA MET A 32 -6.48 -9.78 12.10
C MET A 32 -6.79 -10.60 10.83
N GLU A 33 -8.05 -10.64 10.44
CA GLU A 33 -8.43 -11.33 9.20
C GLU A 33 -7.91 -10.59 7.96
N GLY A 34 -7.95 -9.25 7.97
CA GLY A 34 -7.36 -8.43 6.92
C GLY A 34 -5.84 -8.63 6.75
N ALA A 35 -5.11 -8.96 7.82
CA ALA A 35 -3.70 -9.32 7.72
C ALA A 35 -3.50 -10.68 6.98
N LYS A 36 -4.43 -11.63 7.14
CA LYS A 36 -4.40 -12.90 6.38
C LYS A 36 -4.75 -12.66 4.91
N SER A 37 -5.69 -11.74 4.64
CA SER A 37 -6.02 -11.36 3.25
C SER A 37 -4.85 -10.70 2.56
N LEU A 38 -4.06 -9.87 3.27
CA LEU A 38 -2.83 -9.30 2.73
C LEU A 38 -1.83 -10.39 2.33
N ARG A 39 -1.66 -11.44 3.14
CA ARG A 39 -0.79 -12.57 2.79
C ARG A 39 -1.28 -13.25 1.51
N ARG A 40 -2.56 -13.64 1.42
CA ARG A 40 -3.14 -14.28 0.23
C ARG A 40 -2.96 -13.42 -1.01
N ALA A 41 -3.32 -12.14 -0.92
CA ALA A 41 -3.19 -11.20 -2.03
C ALA A 41 -1.72 -11.06 -2.48
N LEU A 42 -0.77 -10.94 -1.53
CA LEU A 42 0.65 -10.83 -1.82
C LEU A 42 1.20 -12.09 -2.52
N GLU A 43 0.80 -13.28 -2.06
CA GLU A 43 1.17 -14.56 -2.68
C GLU A 43 0.64 -14.62 -4.12
N TYR A 44 -0.62 -14.29 -4.34
CA TYR A 44 -1.23 -14.30 -5.67
C TYR A 44 -0.63 -13.24 -6.60
N PHE A 45 -0.42 -12.01 -6.12
CA PHE A 45 0.26 -10.97 -6.91
C PHE A 45 1.68 -11.38 -7.30
N THR A 46 2.39 -12.07 -6.42
CA THR A 46 3.73 -12.60 -6.72
C THR A 46 3.67 -13.66 -7.81
N GLU A 47 2.67 -14.56 -7.75
CA GLU A 47 2.46 -15.64 -8.72
C GLU A 47 2.17 -15.09 -10.12
N ILE A 48 1.28 -14.11 -10.23
CA ILE A 48 0.90 -13.51 -11.52
C ILE A 48 1.90 -12.50 -12.06
N GLY A 49 2.98 -12.19 -11.31
CA GLY A 49 4.12 -11.41 -11.81
C GLY A 49 4.10 -9.91 -11.50
N VAL A 50 3.24 -9.42 -10.60
CA VAL A 50 3.28 -8.04 -10.08
C VAL A 50 4.63 -7.78 -9.42
N LYS A 51 5.22 -6.59 -9.65
CA LYS A 51 6.55 -6.23 -9.13
C LYS A 51 6.50 -5.39 -7.86
N TYR A 52 5.47 -4.57 -7.71
CA TYR A 52 5.30 -3.69 -6.56
C TYR A 52 3.86 -3.77 -6.05
N LEU A 53 3.71 -3.94 -4.75
CA LEU A 53 2.43 -3.87 -4.07
C LEU A 53 2.54 -2.84 -2.94
N THR A 54 1.83 -1.72 -3.06
CA THR A 54 1.73 -0.72 -1.99
C THR A 54 0.37 -0.81 -1.31
N VAL A 55 0.36 -1.00 0.02
CA VAL A 55 -0.90 -1.14 0.78
C VAL A 55 -1.02 -0.07 1.86
N TYR A 56 -2.22 0.51 2.01
CA TYR A 56 -2.52 1.53 3.01
C TYR A 56 -2.93 0.87 4.33
N ALA A 57 -1.98 0.77 5.27
CA ALA A 57 -2.21 0.07 6.54
C ALA A 57 -2.59 1.00 7.70
N PHE A 58 -1.99 2.19 7.79
CA PHE A 58 -2.28 3.17 8.85
C PHE A 58 -2.01 4.59 8.35
N SER A 59 -3.08 5.41 8.31
CA SER A 59 -2.97 6.81 7.87
C SER A 59 -2.62 7.75 9.03
N THR A 60 -2.09 8.94 8.69
CA THR A 60 -1.86 10.02 9.68
C THR A 60 -3.14 10.42 10.39
N GLU A 61 -4.30 10.35 9.75
CA GLU A 61 -5.60 10.65 10.32
C GLU A 61 -6.05 9.59 11.34
N ASN A 62 -5.50 8.37 11.30
CA ASN A 62 -5.87 7.29 12.22
C ASN A 62 -5.39 7.53 13.66
N TRP A 63 -4.47 8.47 13.88
CA TRP A 63 -4.12 8.91 15.24
C TRP A 63 -5.27 9.53 16.01
N SER A 64 -6.32 10.03 15.33
CA SER A 64 -7.55 10.53 15.94
C SER A 64 -8.47 9.45 16.52
N ARG A 65 -8.17 8.17 16.28
CA ARG A 65 -8.92 7.03 16.85
C ARG A 65 -8.62 6.86 18.33
N SER A 66 -9.40 6.03 19.02
CA SER A 66 -9.14 5.72 20.42
C SER A 66 -7.74 5.14 20.63
N GLN A 67 -7.11 5.46 21.77
CA GLN A 67 -5.77 4.95 22.10
C GLN A 67 -5.71 3.44 22.11
N ASP A 68 -6.79 2.75 22.54
CA ASP A 68 -6.88 1.28 22.53
C ASP A 68 -6.84 0.72 21.10
N GLU A 69 -7.54 1.36 20.16
CA GLU A 69 -7.53 0.95 18.75
C GLU A 69 -6.12 1.17 18.15
N VAL A 70 -5.54 2.35 18.35
CA VAL A 70 -4.19 2.66 17.88
C VAL A 70 -3.17 1.69 18.45
N SER A 71 -3.16 1.44 19.77
CA SER A 71 -2.27 0.48 20.42
C SER A 71 -2.44 -0.93 19.85
N THR A 72 -3.67 -1.34 19.59
CA THR A 72 -3.99 -2.65 19.00
C THR A 72 -3.42 -2.76 17.58
N LEU A 73 -3.55 -1.71 16.76
CA LEU A 73 -3.00 -1.69 15.40
C LEU A 73 -1.46 -1.73 15.39
N MET A 74 -0.79 -1.01 16.31
CA MET A 74 0.68 -1.08 16.47
C MET A 74 1.14 -2.49 16.85
N LYS A 75 0.46 -3.14 17.81
CA LYS A 75 0.75 -4.52 18.22
C LYS A 75 0.50 -5.51 17.09
N LEU A 76 -0.57 -5.33 16.31
CA LEU A 76 -0.91 -6.19 15.18
C LEU A 76 0.14 -6.07 14.08
N PHE A 77 0.59 -4.85 13.77
CA PHE A 77 1.64 -4.65 12.76
C PHE A 77 2.97 -5.26 13.20
N LEU A 78 3.35 -5.07 14.47
CA LEU A 78 4.54 -5.72 15.03
C LEU A 78 4.45 -7.26 14.93
N LYS A 79 3.27 -7.83 15.24
CA LYS A 79 3.03 -9.28 15.11
C LYS A 79 3.14 -9.73 13.65
N TYR A 80 2.56 -8.97 12.72
CA TYR A 80 2.63 -9.25 11.28
C TYR A 80 4.08 -9.31 10.80
N ILE A 81 4.89 -8.28 11.08
CA ILE A 81 6.31 -8.24 10.69
C ILE A 81 7.05 -9.50 11.17
N LYS A 82 6.84 -9.86 12.45
CA LYS A 82 7.52 -11.03 13.02
C LYS A 82 7.06 -12.35 12.42
N SER A 83 5.76 -12.50 12.19
CA SER A 83 5.20 -13.76 11.67
C SER A 83 5.52 -13.97 10.19
N GLU A 84 5.58 -12.86 9.39
CA GLU A 84 5.81 -12.94 7.95
C GLU A 84 7.28 -12.99 7.55
N ARG A 85 8.21 -12.70 8.45
CA ARG A 85 9.66 -12.67 8.17
C ARG A 85 10.17 -13.90 7.41
N LYS A 86 9.85 -15.10 7.89
CA LYS A 86 10.28 -16.35 7.25
C LYS A 86 9.64 -16.53 5.86
N ASN A 87 8.37 -16.15 5.74
CA ASN A 87 7.62 -16.23 4.49
C ASN A 87 8.21 -15.27 3.45
N MET A 88 8.49 -14.02 3.84
CA MET A 88 9.09 -13.02 2.96
C MET A 88 10.48 -13.44 2.46
N MET A 89 11.32 -14.00 3.33
CA MET A 89 12.63 -14.53 2.92
C MET A 89 12.51 -15.71 1.97
N LYS A 90 11.64 -16.69 2.29
CA LYS A 90 11.42 -17.88 1.46
C LYS A 90 10.91 -17.53 0.06
N ASN A 91 9.98 -16.57 -0.03
CA ASN A 91 9.32 -16.19 -1.28
C ASN A 91 10.00 -15.01 -1.98
N LYS A 92 11.19 -14.59 -1.51
CA LYS A 92 11.97 -13.48 -2.06
C LYS A 92 11.16 -12.17 -2.18
N ILE A 93 10.36 -11.86 -1.14
CA ILE A 93 9.59 -10.63 -1.05
C ILE A 93 10.47 -9.56 -0.39
N ARG A 94 10.69 -8.44 -1.08
CA ARG A 94 11.35 -7.26 -0.51
C ARG A 94 10.35 -6.47 0.30
N PHE A 95 10.68 -6.18 1.55
CA PHE A 95 9.80 -5.41 2.45
C PHE A 95 10.23 -3.95 2.53
N PHE A 96 9.27 -3.05 2.46
CA PHE A 96 9.46 -1.62 2.60
C PHE A 96 8.33 -0.98 3.42
N VAL A 97 8.61 0.18 4.04
CA VAL A 97 7.60 0.98 4.75
C VAL A 97 7.76 2.43 4.36
N SER A 98 6.68 3.04 3.88
CA SER A 98 6.58 4.47 3.59
C SER A 98 5.75 5.17 4.65
N GLY A 99 6.25 6.29 5.17
CA GLY A 99 5.58 7.13 6.15
C GLY A 99 6.50 7.70 7.22
N ARG A 100 5.95 8.57 8.05
CA ARG A 100 6.66 9.25 9.14
C ARG A 100 7.00 8.29 10.27
N LYS A 101 8.16 8.46 10.90
CA LYS A 101 8.62 7.62 12.03
C LYS A 101 8.15 8.12 13.41
N ASN A 102 7.68 9.37 13.50
CA ASN A 102 7.22 9.97 14.75
C ASN A 102 6.00 9.23 15.32
N ASN A 103 5.90 9.19 16.65
CA ASN A 103 4.85 8.53 17.41
C ASN A 103 4.75 6.99 17.24
N ILE A 104 5.63 6.38 16.45
CA ILE A 104 5.69 4.91 16.32
C ILE A 104 6.56 4.37 17.46
N PRO A 105 6.13 3.30 18.18
CA PRO A 105 6.94 2.69 19.22
C PRO A 105 8.31 2.23 18.70
N GLU A 106 9.38 2.56 19.42
CA GLU A 106 10.76 2.22 19.05
C GLU A 106 10.95 0.74 18.70
N LYS A 107 10.35 -0.15 19.49
CA LYS A 107 10.38 -1.60 19.23
C LYS A 107 9.82 -1.96 17.85
N LEU A 108 8.78 -1.26 17.38
CA LEU A 108 8.20 -1.47 16.06
C LEU A 108 9.13 -0.91 14.97
N LEU A 109 9.68 0.27 15.17
CA LEU A 109 10.67 0.86 14.24
C LEU A 109 11.87 -0.05 14.04
N ASN A 110 12.42 -0.58 15.12
CA ASN A 110 13.58 -1.49 15.07
C ASN A 110 13.27 -2.78 14.29
N GLU A 111 12.07 -3.36 14.46
CA GLU A 111 11.67 -4.54 13.69
C GLU A 111 11.41 -4.23 12.20
N ILE A 112 10.88 -3.04 11.89
CA ILE A 112 10.73 -2.56 10.51
C ILE A 112 12.10 -2.46 9.83
N GLU A 113 13.05 -1.73 10.41
CA GLU A 113 14.37 -1.54 9.81
C GLU A 113 15.14 -2.87 9.70
N LYS A 114 14.99 -3.76 10.69
CA LYS A 114 15.58 -5.09 10.63
C LYS A 114 15.03 -5.91 9.46
N LEU A 115 13.71 -5.93 9.27
CA LEU A 115 13.11 -6.69 8.17
C LEU A 115 13.43 -6.07 6.81
N LYS A 116 13.48 -4.73 6.70
CA LYS A 116 13.94 -4.04 5.49
C LYS A 116 15.36 -4.50 5.10
N GLU A 117 16.28 -4.50 6.05
CA GLU A 117 17.67 -4.89 5.81
C GLU A 117 17.79 -6.37 5.43
N GLU A 118 17.10 -7.26 6.13
CA GLU A 118 17.11 -8.70 5.84
C GLU A 118 16.57 -9.02 4.44
N THR A 119 15.58 -8.26 3.96
CA THR A 119 14.90 -8.54 2.69
C THR A 119 15.38 -7.66 1.52
N LYS A 120 16.35 -6.78 1.71
CA LYS A 120 16.79 -5.79 0.71
C LYS A 120 17.20 -6.38 -0.64
N ASN A 121 17.72 -7.60 -0.64
CA ASN A 121 18.17 -8.31 -1.84
C ASN A 121 17.11 -9.24 -2.45
N ASN A 122 15.91 -9.26 -1.88
CA ASN A 122 14.80 -10.02 -2.45
C ASN A 122 14.24 -9.31 -3.69
N ASP A 123 13.87 -10.06 -4.71
CA ASP A 123 13.66 -9.55 -6.08
C ASP A 123 12.36 -9.99 -6.77
N LYS A 124 11.54 -10.83 -6.12
CA LYS A 124 10.29 -11.31 -6.73
C LYS A 124 9.21 -10.25 -6.79
N ILE A 125 8.93 -9.63 -5.64
CA ILE A 125 7.97 -8.54 -5.46
C ILE A 125 8.43 -7.64 -4.32
N THR A 126 8.17 -6.34 -4.42
CA THR A 126 8.34 -5.40 -3.32
C THR A 126 7.00 -5.13 -2.66
N LEU A 127 6.86 -5.48 -1.38
CA LEU A 127 5.72 -5.08 -0.54
C LEU A 127 6.08 -3.78 0.18
N ASN A 128 5.41 -2.69 -0.20
CA ASN A 128 5.49 -1.41 0.49
C ASN A 128 4.26 -1.20 1.38
N ILE A 129 4.46 -1.03 2.68
CA ILE A 129 3.38 -0.74 3.62
C ILE A 129 3.36 0.76 3.93
N ALA A 130 2.36 1.48 3.45
CA ALA A 130 2.10 2.86 3.83
C ALA A 130 1.56 2.89 5.28
N PHE A 131 2.45 3.24 6.22
CA PHE A 131 2.20 3.21 7.66
C PHE A 131 2.59 4.54 8.30
N ASN A 132 1.69 5.11 9.11
CA ASN A 132 1.77 6.51 9.55
C ASN A 132 1.97 7.45 8.35
N TYR A 133 1.21 7.15 7.31
CA TYR A 133 1.33 7.75 6.00
C TYR A 133 0.17 8.71 5.70
N GLY A 134 0.48 9.77 5.00
CA GLY A 134 -0.48 10.65 4.36
C GLY A 134 0.24 11.42 3.26
N SER A 135 -0.31 11.42 2.04
CA SER A 135 0.40 11.99 0.89
C SER A 135 0.66 13.50 1.02
N ARG A 136 -0.25 14.25 1.63
CA ARG A 136 0.01 15.67 1.92
C ARG A 136 1.23 15.86 2.83
N ALA A 137 1.38 14.96 3.81
CA ALA A 137 2.54 14.98 4.71
C ALA A 137 3.84 14.60 3.95
N GLU A 138 3.78 13.57 3.11
CA GLU A 138 4.90 13.15 2.26
C GLU A 138 5.37 14.30 1.34
N ILE A 139 4.43 14.98 0.67
CA ILE A 139 4.73 16.12 -0.19
C ILE A 139 5.42 17.25 0.58
N ILE A 140 4.90 17.60 1.77
CA ILE A 140 5.52 18.65 2.61
C ILE A 140 6.91 18.22 3.10
N ASP A 141 7.08 16.95 3.49
CA ASP A 141 8.39 16.44 3.90
C ASP A 141 9.39 16.49 2.74
N ALA A 142 8.98 16.08 1.53
CA ALA A 142 9.80 16.19 0.32
C ALA A 142 10.21 17.64 0.02
N VAL A 143 9.28 18.61 0.10
CA VAL A 143 9.56 20.03 -0.09
C VAL A 143 10.58 20.54 0.94
N ASN A 144 10.42 20.13 2.22
CA ASN A 144 11.36 20.53 3.27
C ASN A 144 12.77 19.97 3.04
N ASP A 145 12.87 18.71 2.58
CA ASP A 145 14.17 18.10 2.27
C ASP A 145 14.82 18.75 1.04
N ILE A 146 14.06 19.14 0.01
CA ILE A 146 14.52 19.92 -1.15
C ILE A 146 15.10 21.27 -0.70
N ILE A 147 14.38 22.01 0.17
CA ILE A 147 14.83 23.29 0.72
C ILE A 147 16.12 23.09 1.53
N LYS A 148 16.19 22.06 2.35
CA LYS A 148 17.37 21.73 3.16
C LYS A 148 18.60 21.41 2.30
N ASP A 149 18.39 20.77 1.15
CA ASP A 149 19.44 20.46 0.18
C ASP A 149 19.84 21.67 -0.69
N GLY A 150 19.23 22.85 -0.46
CA GLY A 150 19.56 24.11 -1.16
C GLY A 150 19.20 24.12 -2.65
N LYS A 151 18.22 23.32 -3.06
CA LYS A 151 17.75 23.27 -4.45
C LYS A 151 16.85 24.48 -4.75
N GLU A 152 17.18 25.26 -5.80
CA GLU A 152 16.38 26.41 -6.21
C GLU A 152 15.33 26.06 -7.28
N ASN A 153 15.66 25.11 -8.16
CA ASN A 153 14.80 24.65 -9.23
C ASN A 153 14.84 23.11 -9.29
N ILE A 154 13.68 22.50 -9.43
CA ILE A 154 13.53 21.04 -9.55
C ILE A 154 12.53 20.69 -10.64
N THR A 155 12.67 19.51 -11.23
CA THR A 155 11.70 18.90 -12.14
C THR A 155 10.75 17.98 -11.37
N GLU A 156 9.70 17.47 -12.02
CA GLU A 156 8.82 16.44 -11.46
C GLU A 156 9.61 15.16 -11.13
N GLU A 157 10.59 14.80 -11.98
CA GLU A 157 11.47 13.66 -11.75
C GLU A 157 12.35 13.86 -10.52
N ASP A 158 12.90 15.08 -10.32
CA ASP A 158 13.68 15.40 -9.13
C ASP A 158 12.81 15.35 -7.87
N PHE A 159 11.60 15.91 -7.93
CA PHE A 159 10.65 15.87 -6.81
C PHE A 159 10.32 14.42 -6.39
N SER A 160 10.08 13.55 -7.36
CA SER A 160 9.77 12.13 -7.12
C SER A 160 10.87 11.41 -6.32
N LYS A 161 12.14 11.81 -6.48
CA LYS A 161 13.28 11.25 -5.73
C LYS A 161 13.29 11.65 -4.23
N TYR A 162 12.56 12.71 -3.86
CA TYR A 162 12.41 13.15 -2.46
C TYR A 162 11.20 12.54 -1.76
N LEU A 163 10.36 11.80 -2.46
CA LEU A 163 9.28 11.05 -1.84
C LEU A 163 9.84 9.92 -0.96
N TYR A 164 8.99 9.31 -0.13
CA TYR A 164 9.43 8.27 0.81
C TYR A 164 10.02 7.02 0.17
N ASN A 165 9.80 6.85 -1.13
CA ASN A 165 10.40 5.79 -1.95
C ASN A 165 10.43 6.24 -3.42
N ASP A 166 11.28 5.59 -4.22
CA ASP A 166 11.51 5.82 -5.65
C ASP A 166 10.91 4.72 -6.54
N PHE A 167 9.86 4.05 -6.07
CA PHE A 167 9.20 3.01 -6.83
C PHE A 167 8.46 3.60 -8.03
N PRO A 168 8.28 2.83 -9.12
CA PRO A 168 7.41 3.26 -10.22
C PRO A 168 6.01 3.62 -9.72
N ASP A 169 5.37 4.58 -10.34
CA ASP A 169 4.00 4.96 -10.02
C ASP A 169 3.04 3.77 -10.16
N PRO A 170 1.99 3.66 -9.33
CA PRO A 170 1.01 2.61 -9.46
C PRO A 170 0.27 2.67 -10.78
N ASP A 171 0.20 1.54 -11.49
CA ASP A 171 -0.66 1.40 -12.66
C ASP A 171 -2.15 1.31 -12.29
N LEU A 172 -2.41 0.66 -11.15
CA LEU A 172 -3.76 0.36 -10.68
C LEU A 172 -3.88 0.66 -9.17
N LEU A 173 -4.85 1.49 -8.81
CA LEU A 173 -5.28 1.69 -7.43
C LEU A 173 -6.59 0.93 -7.19
N ILE A 174 -6.57 -0.01 -6.26
CA ILE A 174 -7.74 -0.78 -5.81
C ILE A 174 -8.23 -0.20 -4.48
N ARG A 175 -9.53 0.03 -4.35
CA ARG A 175 -10.15 0.31 -3.06
C ARG A 175 -11.29 -0.64 -2.80
N THR A 176 -11.24 -1.32 -1.65
CA THR A 176 -12.29 -2.23 -1.17
C THR A 176 -13.37 -1.48 -0.40
N SER A 177 -14.56 -2.09 -0.28
CA SER A 177 -15.71 -1.66 0.52
C SER A 177 -16.55 -0.49 -0.02
N GLY A 178 -16.50 -0.23 -1.34
CA GLY A 178 -17.46 0.64 -2.05
C GLY A 178 -17.23 2.15 -1.92
N GLU A 179 -16.18 2.59 -1.24
CA GLU A 179 -15.92 4.01 -1.00
C GLU A 179 -15.15 4.66 -2.14
N MET A 180 -15.73 5.67 -2.80
CA MET A 180 -15.16 6.36 -3.98
C MET A 180 -14.32 7.58 -3.58
N ARG A 181 -13.25 7.37 -2.84
CA ARG A 181 -12.27 8.40 -2.45
C ARG A 181 -10.91 7.78 -2.21
N ILE A 182 -9.83 8.57 -2.33
CA ILE A 182 -8.44 8.11 -2.17
C ILE A 182 -7.88 8.36 -0.77
N SER A 183 -8.58 9.11 0.07
CA SER A 183 -8.27 9.31 1.50
C SER A 183 -6.82 9.70 1.78
N ASN A 184 -6.28 10.67 1.05
CA ASN A 184 -4.91 11.16 1.20
C ASN A 184 -3.82 10.08 0.95
N PHE A 185 -4.12 9.11 0.07
CA PHE A 185 -3.21 8.03 -0.30
C PHE A 185 -2.56 8.31 -1.65
N LEU A 186 -1.22 8.37 -1.69
CA LEU A 186 -0.37 8.44 -2.89
C LEU A 186 -0.78 9.53 -3.91
N LEU A 187 -1.16 10.76 -3.47
CA LEU A 187 -1.69 11.81 -4.35
C LEU A 187 -0.78 12.11 -5.55
N TRP A 188 0.53 12.13 -5.35
CA TRP A 188 1.49 12.36 -6.41
C TRP A 188 1.57 11.17 -7.35
N GLN A 189 1.76 9.99 -6.79
CA GLN A 189 2.07 8.77 -7.52
C GLN A 189 0.88 8.19 -8.31
N ILE A 190 -0.38 8.50 -7.91
CA ILE A 190 -1.57 7.96 -8.59
C ILE A 190 -2.12 8.88 -9.67
N ALA A 191 -1.39 9.92 -10.07
CA ALA A 191 -1.86 10.91 -11.04
C ALA A 191 -2.39 10.29 -12.35
N TYR A 192 -1.82 9.16 -12.78
CA TYR A 192 -2.23 8.42 -13.98
C TYR A 192 -2.64 6.98 -13.72
N SER A 193 -2.89 6.63 -12.45
CA SER A 193 -3.35 5.28 -12.08
C SER A 193 -4.79 5.04 -12.52
N GLU A 194 -5.08 3.85 -13.01
CA GLU A 194 -6.46 3.37 -13.16
C GLU A 194 -7.06 3.09 -11.78
N LEU A 195 -8.36 3.36 -11.62
CA LEU A 195 -9.05 3.14 -10.34
C LEU A 195 -10.01 1.96 -10.45
N TYR A 196 -9.93 1.03 -9.50
CA TYR A 196 -10.89 -0.06 -9.35
C TYR A 196 -11.49 -0.02 -7.95
N ILE A 197 -12.81 0.20 -7.87
CA ILE A 197 -13.55 0.24 -6.62
C ILE A 197 -14.44 -1.00 -6.56
N THR A 198 -14.38 -1.74 -5.45
CA THR A 198 -15.22 -2.92 -5.22
C THR A 198 -15.97 -2.82 -3.91
N ASP A 199 -17.21 -3.33 -3.86
CA ASP A 199 -18.02 -3.43 -2.64
C ASP A 199 -17.50 -4.51 -1.68
N THR A 200 -16.64 -5.41 -2.16
CA THR A 200 -16.02 -6.45 -1.35
C THR A 200 -15.24 -5.85 -0.19
N LEU A 201 -15.50 -6.32 1.03
CA LEU A 201 -14.76 -5.89 2.21
C LEU A 201 -13.36 -6.52 2.22
N TRP A 202 -12.33 -5.79 2.68
CA TRP A 202 -10.95 -6.26 2.61
C TRP A 202 -10.69 -7.69 3.13
N PRO A 203 -11.26 -8.15 4.27
CA PRO A 203 -11.06 -9.53 4.70
C PRO A 203 -11.59 -10.60 3.74
N ASP A 204 -12.58 -10.26 2.91
CA ASP A 204 -13.19 -11.15 1.92
C ASP A 204 -12.59 -10.94 0.49
N PHE A 205 -11.58 -10.05 0.33
CA PHE A 205 -10.90 -9.80 -0.93
C PHE A 205 -9.96 -10.97 -1.25
N ASP A 206 -10.30 -11.71 -2.30
CA ASP A 206 -9.64 -12.95 -2.73
C ASP A 206 -9.06 -12.84 -4.15
N GLU A 207 -8.52 -13.94 -4.65
CA GLU A 207 -7.92 -14.05 -5.98
C GLU A 207 -8.91 -13.72 -7.10
N LYS A 208 -10.21 -14.06 -6.91
CA LYS A 208 -11.26 -13.77 -7.90
C LYS A 208 -11.51 -12.27 -8.00
N GLU A 209 -11.47 -11.56 -6.88
CA GLU A 209 -11.59 -10.10 -6.87
C GLU A 209 -10.35 -9.43 -7.48
N ILE A 210 -9.17 -10.00 -7.28
CA ILE A 210 -7.94 -9.54 -7.95
C ILE A 210 -8.06 -9.73 -9.46
N ASP A 211 -8.51 -10.89 -9.92
CA ASP A 211 -8.72 -11.16 -11.35
C ASP A 211 -9.69 -10.16 -12.00
N LYS A 212 -10.80 -9.84 -11.33
CA LYS A 212 -11.75 -8.81 -11.80
C LYS A 212 -11.11 -7.43 -11.90
N ALA A 213 -10.28 -7.06 -10.92
CA ALA A 213 -9.58 -5.78 -10.95
C ALA A 213 -8.60 -5.70 -12.13
N ILE A 214 -7.84 -6.77 -12.39
CA ILE A 214 -6.92 -6.87 -13.53
C ILE A 214 -7.68 -6.90 -14.85
N GLU A 215 -8.80 -7.62 -14.93
CA GLU A 215 -9.65 -7.62 -16.11
C GLU A 215 -10.20 -6.22 -16.42
N SER A 216 -10.71 -5.52 -15.40
CA SER A 216 -11.15 -4.13 -15.53
C SER A 216 -10.03 -3.20 -16.01
N TYR A 217 -8.80 -3.38 -15.51
CA TYR A 217 -7.62 -2.66 -15.94
C TYR A 217 -7.32 -2.92 -17.42
N ASN A 218 -7.40 -4.17 -17.88
CA ASN A 218 -7.10 -4.56 -19.26
C ASN A 218 -8.16 -4.07 -20.27
N GLN A 219 -9.38 -3.78 -19.81
CA GLN A 219 -10.45 -3.25 -20.66
C GLN A 219 -10.34 -1.73 -20.91
N ARG A 220 -9.42 -1.04 -20.20
CA ARG A 220 -9.26 0.40 -20.32
C ARG A 220 -8.23 0.79 -21.36
N ASP A 221 -8.52 1.86 -22.08
CA ASP A 221 -7.62 2.46 -23.06
C ASP A 221 -6.80 3.58 -22.39
N ARG A 222 -5.57 3.29 -21.98
CA ARG A 222 -4.67 4.23 -21.31
C ARG A 222 -4.05 5.19 -22.36
N ARG A 223 -4.52 6.43 -22.40
CA ARG A 223 -4.12 7.41 -23.43
C ARG A 223 -3.03 8.38 -22.99
N PHE A 224 -2.77 8.54 -21.70
CA PHE A 224 -1.78 9.50 -21.16
C PHE A 224 -1.83 10.89 -21.81
N GLY A 225 -3.06 11.39 -22.10
CA GLY A 225 -3.26 12.66 -22.79
C GLY A 225 -3.10 12.61 -24.33
N GLY A 226 -2.74 11.48 -24.91
CA GLY A 226 -2.61 11.30 -26.36
C GLY A 226 -3.96 11.01 -27.04
N VAL A 227 -4.09 11.42 -28.31
CA VAL A 227 -5.26 11.08 -29.17
C VAL A 227 -4.83 9.96 -30.11
N LYS A 228 -5.56 8.82 -30.12
CA LYS A 228 -5.40 7.85 -31.21
C LYS A 228 -5.98 8.49 -32.48
N ASN A 229 -5.16 8.67 -33.51
CA ASN A 229 -5.68 8.98 -34.83
C ASN A 229 -6.58 7.80 -35.27
N VAL A 230 -7.85 8.08 -35.48
CA VAL A 230 -8.86 7.17 -36.01
C VAL A 230 -8.57 6.91 -37.48
#